data_412d39ce6abab203ecaeec470a1dc1b8
#
_entry.id   412d39ce6abab203ecaeec470a1dc1b8
#
_cell.length_a   1.000
_cell.length_b   1.000
_cell.length_c   1.000
_cell.angle_alpha   90.00
_cell.angle_beta   90.00
_cell.angle_gamma   90.00
#
_symmetry.space_group_name_H-M   'P 1'
#
loop_
_entity.id
_entity.type
_entity.pdbx_description
1 polymer ?
#
loop_
_entity_poly.entity_id
_entity_poly.type
_entity_poly.pdbx_seq_one_letter_code
_entity_poly.pdbx_strand_id
1 'polypeptide(L)'
;RVGPKLYTLSALSAVGLLIVRPHRGGIYTGQTVAEVVAEICGDIPVLIETVYRNIKLYGWLPIASARDSLVQVLFAIGAWLHTDENGTLRVQKLWDGTASVIDFNSVDSRNIHVKYLDPVSAVAVTEHQYIAGTEDVTLFEGTAQQGDVIEFDEPAHTLTAEGFTVLESGANYAVLSAGTGKLTGKSYVHNRRVVTRTVTEGAAENVEEIADATLVSLVNSSAVAQRMASYYA
;
A
#
# COMPACT_ATOMS: atom_id res chain seq x y z
N ARG A 1 33.07 -43.41 7.09
CA ARG A 1 32.98 -42.38 6.03
C ARG A 1 31.84 -41.44 6.40
N VAL A 2 32.16 -40.19 6.75
CA VAL A 2 31.16 -39.14 6.92
C VAL A 2 30.78 -38.70 5.49
N GLY A 3 29.54 -38.97 5.05
CA GLY A 3 29.07 -38.51 3.76
C GLY A 3 28.99 -36.98 3.69
N PRO A 4 28.88 -36.40 2.49
CA PRO A 4 28.77 -34.95 2.33
C PRO A 4 27.55 -34.43 3.10
N LYS A 5 27.77 -33.44 3.96
CA LYS A 5 26.68 -32.75 4.65
C LYS A 5 26.02 -31.78 3.65
N LEU A 6 24.73 -31.95 3.41
CA LEU A 6 23.95 -30.99 2.61
C LEU A 6 23.36 -29.94 3.55
N TYR A 7 23.55 -28.69 3.21
CA TYR A 7 22.95 -27.55 3.92
C TYR A 7 22.01 -26.82 2.94
N THR A 8 20.82 -26.48 3.40
CA THR A 8 19.91 -25.59 2.69
C THR A 8 19.98 -24.21 3.35
N LEU A 9 20.29 -23.19 2.57
CA LEU A 9 20.30 -21.80 3.00
C LEU A 9 19.11 -21.09 2.38
N SER A 10 18.29 -20.45 3.20
CA SER A 10 17.21 -19.57 2.77
C SER A 10 17.57 -18.14 3.15
N ALA A 11 17.51 -17.23 2.19
CA ALA A 11 17.78 -15.82 2.40
C ALA A 11 16.66 -14.95 1.83
N LEU A 12 16.35 -13.85 2.50
CA LEU A 12 15.40 -12.84 2.05
C LEU A 12 16.12 -11.52 1.79
N SER A 13 15.76 -10.84 0.71
CA SER A 13 16.18 -9.46 0.46
C SER A 13 15.45 -8.51 1.43
N ALA A 14 15.85 -7.23 1.48
CA ALA A 14 15.15 -6.22 2.26
C ALA A 14 13.66 -6.10 1.84
N VAL A 15 13.35 -6.18 0.55
CA VAL A 15 11.95 -6.26 0.05
C VAL A 15 11.24 -7.51 0.55
N GLY A 16 11.96 -8.65 0.62
CA GLY A 16 11.41 -9.91 1.15
C GLY A 16 11.08 -9.83 2.64
N LEU A 17 11.87 -9.12 3.44
CA LEU A 17 11.62 -8.90 4.87
C LEU A 17 10.33 -8.11 5.12
N LEU A 18 9.95 -7.20 4.23
CA LEU A 18 8.72 -6.43 4.34
C LEU A 18 7.45 -7.30 4.25
N ILE A 19 7.51 -8.50 3.65
CA ILE A 19 6.37 -9.41 3.56
C ILE A 19 5.97 -9.95 4.95
N VAL A 20 6.98 -10.25 5.78
CA VAL A 20 6.77 -10.86 7.09
C VAL A 20 6.61 -9.83 8.21
N ARG A 21 6.81 -8.55 7.90
CA ARG A 21 6.64 -7.43 8.83
C ARG A 21 5.19 -6.93 8.77
N PRO A 22 4.42 -6.96 9.86
CA PRO A 22 3.10 -6.36 9.90
C PRO A 22 3.21 -4.83 9.91
N HIS A 23 2.27 -4.17 9.24
CA HIS A 23 2.05 -2.73 9.31
C HIS A 23 0.60 -2.47 9.72
N ARG A 24 0.40 -1.67 10.75
CA ARG A 24 -0.94 -1.42 11.32
C ARG A 24 -1.76 -0.42 10.50
N GLY A 25 -1.14 0.20 9.51
CA GLY A 25 -1.81 1.20 8.67
C GLY A 25 -2.30 2.42 9.44
N GLY A 26 -3.23 3.15 8.85
CA GLY A 26 -3.83 4.33 9.48
C GLY A 26 -4.44 5.29 8.47
N ILE A 27 -4.96 6.41 8.98
CA ILE A 27 -5.47 7.52 8.17
C ILE A 27 -4.35 8.55 7.97
N TYR A 28 -4.10 8.89 6.71
CA TYR A 28 -3.12 9.90 6.31
C TYR A 28 -3.84 11.17 5.85
N THR A 29 -3.45 12.30 6.41
CA THR A 29 -4.10 13.61 6.23
C THR A 29 -3.12 14.69 5.76
N GLY A 30 -2.02 14.28 5.13
CA GLY A 30 -0.98 15.16 4.60
C GLY A 30 0.43 14.86 5.10
N GLN A 31 0.64 13.68 5.64
CA GLN A 31 1.98 13.16 5.92
C GLN A 31 2.75 13.02 4.61
N THR A 32 4.03 13.27 4.64
CA THR A 32 4.89 13.15 3.47
C THR A 32 5.20 11.68 3.16
N VAL A 33 5.50 11.40 1.91
CA VAL A 33 5.99 10.06 1.50
C VAL A 33 7.19 9.63 2.34
N ALA A 34 8.11 10.56 2.68
CA ALA A 34 9.26 10.24 3.50
C ALA A 34 8.87 9.78 4.91
N GLU A 35 7.88 10.42 5.54
CA GLU A 35 7.36 10.03 6.86
C GLU A 35 6.66 8.68 6.80
N VAL A 36 5.76 8.48 5.84
CA VAL A 36 4.99 7.24 5.71
C VAL A 36 5.89 6.04 5.34
N VAL A 37 6.83 6.22 4.43
CA VAL A 37 7.79 5.16 4.07
C VAL A 37 8.70 4.81 5.25
N ALA A 38 9.14 5.81 6.04
CA ALA A 38 9.93 5.56 7.24
C ALA A 38 9.14 4.78 8.31
N GLU A 39 7.86 5.11 8.50
CA GLU A 39 6.94 4.37 9.37
C GLU A 39 6.82 2.90 8.93
N ILE A 40 6.55 2.65 7.65
CA ILE A 40 6.37 1.30 7.09
C ILE A 40 7.65 0.48 7.15
N CYS A 41 8.80 1.06 6.76
CA CYS A 41 10.09 0.36 6.69
C CYS A 41 10.75 0.18 8.05
N GLY A 42 10.49 1.08 9.01
CA GLY A 42 11.09 1.08 10.35
C GLY A 42 12.60 1.16 10.31
N ASP A 43 13.27 0.10 10.75
CA ASP A 43 14.75 -0.03 10.83
C ASP A 43 15.42 -0.44 9.50
N ILE A 44 14.65 -0.81 8.48
CA ILE A 44 15.19 -1.14 7.16
C ILE A 44 15.62 0.16 6.46
N PRO A 45 16.90 0.28 6.06
CA PRO A 45 17.38 1.50 5.42
C PRO A 45 16.69 1.72 4.07
N VAL A 46 16.17 2.95 3.87
CA VAL A 46 15.47 3.34 2.65
C VAL A 46 15.98 4.67 2.14
N LEU A 47 16.22 4.75 0.85
CA LEU A 47 16.54 5.98 0.13
C LEU A 47 15.44 6.30 -0.87
N ILE A 48 14.89 7.50 -0.75
CA ILE A 48 13.81 7.99 -1.58
C ILE A 48 14.35 9.12 -2.44
N GLU A 49 14.10 9.09 -3.74
CA GLU A 49 14.45 10.20 -4.64
C GLU A 49 13.80 11.50 -4.15
N THR A 50 14.53 12.60 -4.30
CA THR A 50 14.14 13.92 -3.77
C THR A 50 12.78 14.37 -4.29
N VAL A 51 12.42 14.02 -5.52
CA VAL A 51 11.14 14.37 -6.15
C VAL A 51 9.93 13.79 -5.43
N TYR A 52 10.08 12.63 -4.77
CA TYR A 52 8.98 11.96 -4.06
C TYR A 52 8.89 12.31 -2.58
N ARG A 53 9.99 12.66 -1.94
CA ARG A 53 10.09 12.77 -0.47
C ARG A 53 9.02 13.65 0.16
N ASN A 54 8.69 14.78 -0.47
CA ASN A 54 7.81 15.81 0.07
C ASN A 54 6.37 15.73 -0.47
N ILE A 55 6.05 14.72 -1.30
CA ILE A 55 4.68 14.49 -1.75
C ILE A 55 3.83 14.14 -0.53
N LYS A 56 2.68 14.80 -0.41
CA LYS A 56 1.74 14.56 0.67
C LYS A 56 0.75 13.47 0.31
N LEU A 57 0.53 12.55 1.24
CA LEU A 57 -0.43 11.46 1.11
C LEU A 57 -1.70 11.75 1.90
N TYR A 58 -2.82 11.37 1.31
CA TYR A 58 -4.15 11.44 1.90
C TYR A 58 -4.88 10.14 1.61
N GLY A 59 -5.56 9.59 2.60
CA GLY A 59 -6.31 8.36 2.45
C GLY A 59 -6.11 7.41 3.62
N TRP A 60 -6.32 6.15 3.38
CA TRP A 60 -6.30 5.10 4.39
C TRP A 60 -5.41 3.93 3.95
N LEU A 61 -4.63 3.39 4.86
CA LEU A 61 -4.00 2.08 4.71
C LEU A 61 -4.62 1.13 5.74
N PRO A 62 -5.16 -0.01 5.32
CA PRO A 62 -5.61 -1.06 6.23
C PRO A 62 -4.41 -1.74 6.91
N ILE A 63 -4.70 -2.59 7.89
CA ILE A 63 -3.69 -3.49 8.46
C ILE A 63 -3.28 -4.49 7.38
N ALA A 64 -1.99 -4.56 7.09
CA ALA A 64 -1.45 -5.40 6.03
C ALA A 64 0.03 -5.72 6.28
N SER A 65 0.69 -6.42 5.36
CA SER A 65 2.15 -6.49 5.36
C SER A 65 2.76 -5.12 5.06
N ALA A 66 3.94 -4.85 5.59
CA ALA A 66 4.67 -3.62 5.26
C ALA A 66 4.91 -3.48 3.75
N ARG A 67 5.08 -4.63 3.04
CA ARG A 67 5.20 -4.63 1.58
C ARG A 67 3.94 -4.16 0.88
N ASP A 68 2.76 -4.66 1.27
CA ASP A 68 1.49 -4.30 0.64
C ASP A 68 1.16 -2.82 0.90
N SER A 69 1.39 -2.34 2.13
CA SER A 69 1.25 -0.92 2.45
C SER A 69 2.20 -0.05 1.62
N LEU A 70 3.45 -0.48 1.44
CA LEU A 70 4.42 0.25 0.63
C LEU A 70 4.03 0.25 -0.86
N VAL A 71 3.48 -0.86 -1.38
CA VAL A 71 2.96 -0.93 -2.77
C VAL A 71 1.87 0.11 -3.00
N GLN A 72 0.96 0.32 -2.04
CA GLN A 72 -0.06 1.37 -2.11
C GLN A 72 0.56 2.78 -2.19
N VAL A 73 1.58 3.05 -1.37
CA VAL A 73 2.31 4.33 -1.41
C VAL A 73 2.98 4.53 -2.76
N LEU A 74 3.72 3.53 -3.24
CA LEU A 74 4.45 3.59 -4.51
C LEU A 74 3.50 3.77 -5.70
N PHE A 75 2.36 3.07 -5.69
CA PHE A 75 1.33 3.23 -6.70
C PHE A 75 0.77 4.66 -6.73
N ALA A 76 0.45 5.23 -5.57
CA ALA A 76 -0.09 6.58 -5.45
C ALA A 76 0.86 7.65 -6.04
N ILE A 77 2.18 7.47 -5.90
CA ILE A 77 3.18 8.45 -6.37
C ILE A 77 3.83 8.09 -7.72
N GLY A 78 3.63 6.87 -8.23
CA GLY A 78 4.24 6.42 -9.48
C GLY A 78 5.72 6.10 -9.38
N ALA A 79 6.12 5.53 -8.26
CA ALA A 79 7.47 5.06 -8.01
C ALA A 79 7.54 3.53 -7.98
N TRP A 80 8.73 3.00 -8.04
CA TRP A 80 9.01 1.58 -7.83
C TRP A 80 10.08 1.37 -6.77
N LEU A 81 10.21 0.13 -6.30
CA LEU A 81 11.09 -0.27 -5.24
C LEU A 81 12.03 -1.39 -5.69
N HIS A 82 13.29 -1.28 -5.34
CA HIS A 82 14.25 -2.38 -5.41
C HIS A 82 15.21 -2.33 -4.21
N THR A 83 15.93 -3.43 -3.99
CA THR A 83 17.02 -3.49 -3.03
C THR A 83 18.34 -3.33 -3.78
N ASP A 84 19.20 -2.40 -3.36
CA ASP A 84 20.54 -2.27 -3.92
C ASP A 84 21.49 -3.33 -3.36
N GLU A 85 22.73 -3.35 -3.84
CA GLU A 85 23.79 -4.29 -3.46
C GLU A 85 24.16 -4.23 -1.95
N ASN A 86 23.86 -3.11 -1.30
CA ASN A 86 24.13 -2.90 0.14
C ASN A 86 22.91 -3.26 1.02
N GLY A 87 21.84 -3.80 0.43
CA GLY A 87 20.62 -4.14 1.15
C GLY A 87 19.72 -2.94 1.45
N THR A 88 19.99 -1.76 0.88
CA THR A 88 19.17 -0.56 1.06
C THR A 88 18.02 -0.57 0.07
N LEU A 89 16.82 -0.26 0.54
CA LEU A 89 15.66 -0.05 -0.29
C LEU A 89 15.79 1.27 -1.06
N ARG A 90 15.51 1.23 -2.36
CA ARG A 90 15.52 2.40 -3.25
C ARG A 90 14.13 2.67 -3.79
N VAL A 91 13.57 3.84 -3.48
CA VAL A 91 12.32 4.35 -4.07
C VAL A 91 12.68 5.36 -5.14
N GLN A 92 12.37 5.04 -6.38
CA GLN A 92 12.75 5.85 -7.53
C GLN A 92 11.68 5.79 -8.63
N LYS A 93 11.86 6.58 -9.68
CA LYS A 93 10.94 6.68 -10.80
C LYS A 93 10.77 5.34 -11.51
N LEU A 94 9.53 4.96 -11.84
CA LEU A 94 9.17 3.66 -12.41
C LEU A 94 9.73 3.53 -13.82
N TRP A 95 10.05 4.25 -14.60
CA TRP A 95 10.70 4.15 -15.91
C TRP A 95 11.59 5.37 -16.14
N ASP A 96 12.81 5.28 -15.69
CA ASP A 96 13.80 6.35 -15.84
C ASP A 96 15.06 5.85 -16.56
N GLY A 97 14.88 5.13 -17.62
CA GLY A 97 15.99 4.61 -18.39
C GLY A 97 15.74 4.68 -19.88
N THR A 98 16.81 4.84 -20.64
CA THR A 98 16.83 4.54 -22.06
C THR A 98 16.69 3.03 -22.26
N ALA A 99 15.80 2.62 -23.16
CA ALA A 99 15.73 1.23 -23.58
C ALA A 99 17.11 0.75 -24.02
N SER A 100 17.61 -0.32 -23.41
CA SER A 100 18.83 -0.99 -23.87
C SER A 100 18.47 -2.04 -24.91
N VAL A 101 19.26 -2.13 -25.95
CA VAL A 101 19.13 -3.19 -26.95
C VAL A 101 19.82 -4.43 -26.39
N ILE A 102 19.05 -5.51 -26.24
CA ILE A 102 19.60 -6.82 -25.90
C ILE A 102 20.00 -7.50 -27.22
N ASP A 103 21.27 -7.90 -27.35
CA ASP A 103 21.74 -8.64 -28.53
C ASP A 103 20.94 -9.97 -28.61
N PHE A 104 20.37 -10.22 -29.78
CA PHE A 104 19.62 -11.45 -30.08
C PHE A 104 20.40 -12.72 -29.74
N ASN A 105 21.73 -12.72 -29.92
CA ASN A 105 22.59 -13.84 -29.58
C ASN A 105 22.73 -14.10 -28.07
N SER A 106 22.35 -13.11 -27.24
CA SER A 106 22.35 -13.21 -25.77
C SER A 106 21.02 -13.69 -25.20
N VAL A 107 20.02 -13.98 -26.06
CA VAL A 107 18.68 -14.37 -25.66
C VAL A 107 18.40 -15.82 -26.11
N ASP A 108 17.93 -16.66 -25.21
CA ASP A 108 17.37 -17.96 -25.61
C ASP A 108 15.99 -17.77 -26.23
N SER A 109 15.97 -17.61 -27.56
CA SER A 109 14.74 -17.35 -28.33
C SER A 109 13.69 -18.45 -28.25
N ARG A 110 14.06 -19.66 -27.81
CA ARG A 110 13.15 -20.80 -27.67
C ARG A 110 12.11 -20.60 -26.57
N ASN A 111 12.38 -19.71 -25.62
CA ASN A 111 11.51 -19.41 -24.46
C ASN A 111 10.87 -18.02 -24.54
N ILE A 112 10.92 -17.37 -25.70
CA ILE A 112 10.23 -16.08 -25.88
C ILE A 112 8.79 -16.34 -26.30
N HIS A 113 7.85 -15.97 -25.44
CA HIS A 113 6.43 -16.01 -25.71
C HIS A 113 5.86 -14.60 -25.76
N VAL A 114 5.15 -14.27 -26.82
CA VAL A 114 4.41 -13.00 -26.97
C VAL A 114 2.93 -13.31 -26.79
N LYS A 115 2.30 -12.64 -25.84
CA LYS A 115 0.85 -12.66 -25.65
C LYS A 115 0.28 -11.30 -26.01
N TYR A 116 -0.63 -11.26 -26.95
CA TYR A 116 -1.43 -10.07 -27.24
C TYR A 116 -2.64 -10.05 -26.31
N LEU A 117 -2.86 -8.94 -25.67
CA LEU A 117 -4.03 -8.67 -24.84
C LEU A 117 -4.97 -7.76 -25.63
N ASP A 118 -6.26 -7.81 -25.28
CA ASP A 118 -7.24 -6.88 -25.84
C ASP A 118 -6.85 -5.44 -25.44
N PRO A 119 -6.93 -4.47 -26.39
CA PRO A 119 -6.59 -3.09 -26.08
C PRO A 119 -7.52 -2.52 -25.02
N VAL A 120 -6.94 -1.80 -24.06
CA VAL A 120 -7.70 -1.07 -23.05
C VAL A 120 -8.29 0.19 -23.67
N SER A 121 -9.60 0.38 -23.53
CA SER A 121 -10.30 1.56 -24.06
C SER A 121 -10.21 2.77 -23.12
N ALA A 122 -10.26 2.51 -21.82
CA ALA A 122 -10.19 3.55 -20.79
C ALA A 122 -9.64 2.98 -19.47
N VAL A 123 -9.13 3.87 -18.63
CA VAL A 123 -8.78 3.57 -17.23
C VAL A 123 -9.71 4.36 -16.33
N ALA A 124 -10.33 3.67 -15.36
CA ALA A 124 -11.19 4.23 -14.34
C ALA A 124 -10.53 4.08 -12.96
N VAL A 125 -10.15 5.20 -12.36
CA VAL A 125 -9.47 5.23 -11.06
C VAL A 125 -10.42 5.77 -10.00
N THR A 126 -10.64 5.02 -8.93
CA THR A 126 -11.44 5.47 -7.80
C THR A 126 -10.60 6.36 -6.89
N GLU A 127 -11.10 7.56 -6.66
CA GLU A 127 -10.58 8.53 -5.71
C GLU A 127 -11.28 8.31 -4.37
N HIS A 128 -10.50 8.28 -3.29
CA HIS A 128 -10.96 8.04 -1.93
C HIS A 128 -10.79 9.28 -1.06
N GLN A 129 -11.80 9.56 -0.25
CA GLN A 129 -11.75 10.61 0.76
C GLN A 129 -12.33 10.08 2.07
N TYR A 130 -11.54 10.15 3.13
CA TYR A 130 -11.95 9.77 4.50
C TYR A 130 -12.11 11.02 5.34
N ILE A 131 -13.32 11.26 5.86
CA ILE A 131 -13.66 12.41 6.69
C ILE A 131 -14.08 11.90 8.05
N ALA A 132 -13.54 12.46 9.13
CA ALA A 132 -13.96 12.10 10.48
C ALA A 132 -15.47 12.32 10.64
N GLY A 133 -16.19 11.23 10.88
CA GLY A 133 -17.63 11.21 11.07
C GLY A 133 -18.04 11.43 12.51
N THR A 134 -19.35 11.39 12.75
CA THR A 134 -19.93 11.58 14.08
C THR A 134 -20.70 10.35 14.58
N GLU A 135 -20.87 9.34 13.71
CA GLU A 135 -21.61 8.13 14.03
C GLU A 135 -20.81 7.22 14.96
N ASP A 136 -21.44 6.78 16.04
CA ASP A 136 -20.85 5.84 16.97
C ASP A 136 -20.92 4.42 16.43
N VAL A 137 -19.80 3.71 16.50
CA VAL A 137 -19.68 2.31 16.12
C VAL A 137 -19.13 1.48 17.27
N THR A 138 -19.65 0.27 17.42
CA THR A 138 -19.10 -0.71 18.36
C THR A 138 -17.95 -1.42 17.68
N LEU A 139 -16.75 -1.31 18.25
CA LEU A 139 -15.53 -1.91 17.72
C LEU A 139 -15.22 -3.25 18.38
N PHE A 140 -15.58 -3.40 19.66
CA PHE A 140 -15.42 -4.64 20.41
C PHE A 140 -16.38 -4.69 21.59
N GLU A 141 -16.90 -5.89 21.89
CA GLU A 141 -17.69 -6.14 23.09
C GLU A 141 -17.35 -7.56 23.60
N GLY A 142 -16.84 -7.65 24.83
CA GLY A 142 -16.41 -8.93 25.39
C GLY A 142 -15.38 -8.79 26.50
N THR A 143 -14.65 -9.87 26.75
CA THR A 143 -13.56 -9.92 27.74
C THR A 143 -12.23 -9.82 27.01
N ALA A 144 -11.42 -8.85 27.38
CA ALA A 144 -10.05 -8.66 26.92
C ALA A 144 -9.05 -9.06 28.01
N GLN A 145 -7.88 -9.52 27.60
CA GLN A 145 -6.71 -9.72 28.44
C GLN A 145 -5.77 -8.52 28.33
N GLN A 146 -4.81 -8.44 29.24
CA GLN A 146 -3.79 -7.38 29.22
C GLN A 146 -2.95 -7.48 27.94
N GLY A 147 -3.03 -6.43 27.09
CA GLY A 147 -2.27 -6.34 25.85
C GLY A 147 -2.97 -6.93 24.63
N ASP A 148 -4.24 -7.35 24.74
CA ASP A 148 -5.00 -7.79 23.58
C ASP A 148 -5.11 -6.67 22.55
N VAL A 149 -4.85 -7.01 21.30
CA VAL A 149 -4.97 -6.11 20.15
C VAL A 149 -6.30 -6.38 19.46
N ILE A 150 -7.16 -5.38 19.45
CA ILE A 150 -8.41 -5.40 18.70
C ILE A 150 -8.19 -4.66 17.38
N GLU A 151 -8.29 -5.37 16.27
CA GLU A 151 -8.19 -4.83 14.93
C GLU A 151 -9.58 -4.44 14.42
N PHE A 152 -9.69 -3.34 13.71
CA PHE A 152 -10.94 -2.82 13.17
C PHE A 152 -11.04 -3.11 11.68
N ASP A 153 -12.21 -3.54 11.23
CA ASP A 153 -12.48 -3.76 9.79
C ASP A 153 -12.49 -2.45 9.00
N GLU A 154 -12.96 -1.38 9.63
CA GLU A 154 -13.03 -0.02 9.08
C GLU A 154 -12.32 0.95 10.04
N PRO A 155 -11.69 2.02 9.55
CA PRO A 155 -11.00 2.96 10.41
C PRO A 155 -11.96 3.69 11.35
N ALA A 156 -11.52 3.88 12.59
CA ALA A 156 -12.27 4.59 13.62
C ALA A 156 -11.40 5.62 14.35
N HIS A 157 -12.05 6.58 14.99
CA HIS A 157 -11.41 7.59 15.82
C HIS A 157 -12.20 7.85 17.11
N THR A 158 -11.68 8.67 18.02
CA THR A 158 -12.35 9.09 19.27
C THR A 158 -12.85 7.88 20.04
N LEU A 159 -11.92 6.98 20.40
CA LEU A 159 -12.26 5.73 21.10
C LEU A 159 -12.70 6.00 22.52
N THR A 160 -13.74 5.26 22.95
CA THR A 160 -14.24 5.24 24.32
C THR A 160 -14.35 3.81 24.78
N ALA A 161 -13.83 3.49 25.97
CA ALA A 161 -13.85 2.17 26.54
C ALA A 161 -14.59 2.15 27.88
N GLU A 162 -15.39 1.11 28.09
CA GLU A 162 -16.09 0.79 29.34
C GLU A 162 -15.65 -0.60 29.79
N GLY A 163 -15.29 -0.75 31.06
CA GLY A 163 -14.90 -2.04 31.68
C GLY A 163 -13.44 -2.48 31.44
N PHE A 164 -12.70 -1.79 30.60
CA PHE A 164 -11.24 -1.88 30.38
C PHE A 164 -10.69 -0.51 29.96
N THR A 165 -9.36 -0.38 29.79
CA THR A 165 -8.73 0.85 29.33
C THR A 165 -8.03 0.63 27.99
N VAL A 166 -8.01 1.68 27.14
CA VAL A 166 -7.19 1.68 25.92
C VAL A 166 -5.77 2.07 26.30
N LEU A 167 -4.82 1.17 26.06
CA LEU A 167 -3.40 1.35 26.36
C LEU A 167 -2.66 2.04 25.19
N GLU A 168 -3.03 1.69 23.97
CA GLU A 168 -2.51 2.22 22.73
C GLU A 168 -3.60 2.16 21.67
N SER A 169 -3.63 3.08 20.71
CA SER A 169 -4.59 3.01 19.62
C SER A 169 -4.07 3.71 18.35
N GLY A 170 -4.58 3.25 17.23
CA GLY A 170 -4.49 3.88 15.93
C GLY A 170 -5.86 3.95 15.27
N ALA A 171 -5.93 4.34 14.01
CA ALA A 171 -7.20 4.36 13.29
C ALA A 171 -7.75 2.95 13.03
N ASN A 172 -6.90 1.92 12.98
CA ASN A 172 -7.25 0.55 12.62
C ASN A 172 -7.24 -0.42 13.80
N TYR A 173 -6.83 0.00 15.00
CA TYR A 173 -6.67 -0.92 16.14
C TYR A 173 -6.73 -0.20 17.48
N ALA A 174 -6.95 -0.99 18.53
CA ALA A 174 -6.71 -0.60 19.91
C ALA A 174 -6.05 -1.74 20.69
N VAL A 175 -5.15 -1.41 21.62
CA VAL A 175 -4.59 -2.34 22.60
C VAL A 175 -5.29 -2.11 23.91
N LEU A 176 -5.86 -3.18 24.52
CA LEU A 176 -6.68 -3.09 25.71
C LEU A 176 -5.98 -3.62 26.95
N SER A 177 -6.39 -3.11 28.12
CA SER A 177 -6.09 -3.75 29.41
C SER A 177 -7.02 -4.94 29.63
N ALA A 178 -6.71 -5.78 30.62
CA ALA A 178 -7.64 -6.82 31.07
C ALA A 178 -8.94 -6.20 31.59
N GLY A 179 -10.08 -6.82 31.23
CA GLY A 179 -11.41 -6.40 31.66
C GLY A 179 -12.53 -7.00 30.82
N THR A 180 -13.76 -6.80 31.23
CA THR A 180 -14.94 -7.16 30.44
C THR A 180 -15.77 -5.92 30.21
N GLY A 181 -16.09 -5.64 28.93
CA GLY A 181 -16.79 -4.40 28.60
C GLY A 181 -16.96 -4.17 27.14
N LYS A 182 -16.96 -2.88 26.76
CA LYS A 182 -17.24 -2.43 25.40
C LYS A 182 -16.27 -1.33 24.95
N LEU A 183 -15.78 -1.45 23.73
CA LEU A 183 -15.03 -0.42 23.01
C LEU A 183 -15.93 0.17 21.93
N THR A 184 -16.11 1.46 21.95
CA THR A 184 -16.80 2.23 20.91
C THR A 184 -15.85 3.25 20.30
N GLY A 185 -16.17 3.71 19.12
CA GLY A 185 -15.46 4.78 18.42
C GLY A 185 -16.40 5.49 17.47
N LYS A 186 -15.88 6.49 16.77
CA LYS A 186 -16.59 7.16 15.68
C LYS A 186 -16.04 6.70 14.34
N SER A 187 -16.95 6.42 13.39
CA SER A 187 -16.59 6.00 12.02
C SER A 187 -16.03 7.16 11.21
N TYR A 188 -15.28 6.85 10.15
CA TYR A 188 -15.00 7.77 9.08
C TYR A 188 -16.05 7.67 7.99
N VAL A 189 -16.46 8.81 7.44
CA VAL A 189 -17.27 8.84 6.21
C VAL A 189 -16.34 8.63 5.03
N HIS A 190 -16.59 7.58 4.26
CA HIS A 190 -15.79 7.24 3.08
C HIS A 190 -16.51 7.65 1.80
N ASN A 191 -16.07 8.75 1.19
CA ASN A 191 -16.57 9.23 -0.10
C ASN A 191 -15.70 8.68 -1.23
N ARG A 192 -16.32 8.33 -2.35
CA ARG A 192 -15.67 7.81 -3.56
C ARG A 192 -16.09 8.60 -4.78
N ARG A 193 -15.15 8.82 -5.69
CA ARG A 193 -15.41 9.41 -7.01
C ARG A 193 -14.53 8.72 -8.05
N VAL A 194 -15.07 8.42 -9.22
CA VAL A 194 -14.32 7.80 -10.30
C VAL A 194 -13.77 8.87 -11.25
N VAL A 195 -12.48 8.77 -11.55
CA VAL A 195 -11.77 9.59 -12.55
C VAL A 195 -11.42 8.69 -13.73
N THR A 196 -12.01 8.96 -14.89
CA THR A 196 -11.79 8.15 -16.09
C THR A 196 -10.87 8.88 -17.08
N ARG A 197 -9.99 8.11 -17.74
CA ARG A 197 -9.14 8.56 -18.86
C ARG A 197 -9.26 7.59 -20.03
N THR A 198 -9.57 8.12 -21.20
CA THR A 198 -9.55 7.35 -22.45
C THR A 198 -8.11 6.98 -22.79
N VAL A 199 -7.90 5.74 -23.20
CA VAL A 199 -6.62 5.19 -23.68
C VAL A 199 -6.66 5.10 -25.21
N THR A 200 -7.64 4.36 -25.75
CA THR A 200 -7.80 4.13 -27.18
C THR A 200 -9.20 4.57 -27.64
N GLU A 201 -9.24 5.60 -28.46
CA GLU A 201 -10.51 6.07 -29.03
C GLU A 201 -11.11 5.05 -30.01
N GLY A 202 -12.41 4.81 -29.92
CA GLY A 202 -13.12 3.88 -30.81
C GLY A 202 -12.84 2.40 -30.58
N ALA A 203 -12.07 2.03 -29.57
CA ALA A 203 -11.92 0.63 -29.16
C ALA A 203 -13.23 0.10 -28.57
N ALA A 204 -13.42 -1.23 -28.62
CA ALA A 204 -14.48 -1.90 -27.88
C ALA A 204 -14.33 -1.60 -26.38
N GLU A 205 -15.44 -1.59 -25.65
CA GLU A 205 -15.44 -1.30 -24.22
C GLU A 205 -14.61 -2.34 -23.47
N ASN A 206 -13.47 -1.91 -22.93
CA ASN A 206 -12.55 -2.66 -22.11
C ASN A 206 -11.90 -1.68 -21.13
N VAL A 207 -12.53 -1.49 -19.98
CA VAL A 207 -12.13 -0.51 -18.99
C VAL A 207 -11.31 -1.20 -17.91
N GLU A 208 -10.10 -0.70 -17.67
CA GLU A 208 -9.29 -1.10 -16.52
C GLU A 208 -9.71 -0.32 -15.29
N GLU A 209 -10.27 -1.01 -14.31
CA GLU A 209 -10.76 -0.41 -13.07
C GLU A 209 -9.75 -0.54 -11.93
N ILE A 210 -9.43 0.58 -11.27
CA ILE A 210 -8.55 0.65 -10.11
C ILE A 210 -9.36 1.23 -8.96
N ALA A 211 -9.90 0.35 -8.12
CA ALA A 211 -10.82 0.72 -7.05
C ALA A 211 -10.21 0.61 -5.64
N ASP A 212 -9.19 -0.22 -5.44
CA ASP A 212 -8.71 -0.58 -4.10
C ASP A 212 -7.45 0.19 -3.67
N ALA A 213 -7.04 1.18 -4.46
CA ALA A 213 -5.88 2.02 -4.15
C ALA A 213 -6.27 3.18 -3.22
N THR A 214 -6.43 2.88 -1.93
CA THR A 214 -7.03 3.77 -0.92
C THR A 214 -6.22 5.03 -0.58
N LEU A 215 -4.96 5.14 -1.04
CA LEU A 215 -4.15 6.37 -1.04
C LEU A 215 -4.31 7.20 -2.32
N VAL A 216 -5.15 6.77 -3.26
CA VAL A 216 -5.54 7.61 -4.39
C VAL A 216 -6.64 8.55 -3.93
N SER A 217 -6.34 9.82 -3.89
CA SER A 217 -7.18 10.89 -3.35
C SER A 217 -7.32 12.03 -4.35
N LEU A 218 -8.09 13.05 -4.01
CA LEU A 218 -8.29 14.25 -4.85
C LEU A 218 -6.97 14.87 -5.37
N VAL A 219 -5.89 14.78 -4.57
CA VAL A 219 -4.61 15.44 -4.93
C VAL A 219 -3.78 14.67 -5.95
N ASN A 220 -3.98 13.37 -6.12
CA ASN A 220 -3.17 12.53 -7.00
C ASN A 220 -3.97 11.68 -8.01
N SER A 221 -5.28 11.57 -7.90
CA SER A 221 -6.14 10.72 -8.74
C SER A 221 -5.96 10.98 -10.25
N SER A 222 -5.92 12.26 -10.64
CA SER A 222 -5.71 12.64 -12.04
C SER A 222 -4.34 12.22 -12.58
N ALA A 223 -3.29 12.35 -11.76
CA ALA A 223 -1.93 11.93 -12.12
C ALA A 223 -1.83 10.41 -12.21
N VAL A 224 -2.48 9.67 -11.29
CA VAL A 224 -2.56 8.22 -11.33
C VAL A 224 -3.29 7.76 -12.60
N ALA A 225 -4.47 8.31 -12.88
CA ALA A 225 -5.25 7.96 -14.07
C ALA A 225 -4.48 8.25 -15.37
N GLN A 226 -3.77 9.39 -15.46
CA GLN A 226 -2.94 9.72 -16.61
C GLN A 226 -1.77 8.74 -16.79
N ARG A 227 -1.10 8.38 -15.69
CA ARG A 227 0.02 7.43 -15.71
C ARG A 227 -0.44 6.04 -16.16
N MET A 228 -1.57 5.56 -15.64
CA MET A 228 -2.14 4.28 -16.03
C MET A 228 -2.61 4.29 -17.49
N ALA A 229 -3.25 5.38 -17.95
CA ALA A 229 -3.61 5.52 -19.35
C ALA A 229 -2.36 5.47 -20.27
N SER A 230 -1.27 6.13 -19.88
CA SER A 230 -0.01 6.08 -20.65
C SER A 230 0.68 4.71 -20.59
N TYR A 231 0.40 3.90 -19.60
CA TYR A 231 0.91 2.51 -19.50
C TYR A 231 0.23 1.58 -20.50
N TYR A 232 -1.07 1.78 -20.75
CA TYR A 232 -1.87 0.96 -21.66
C TYR A 232 -1.91 1.49 -23.10
N ALA A 233 -1.42 2.71 -23.36
CA ALA A 233 -1.31 3.29 -24.70
C ALA A 233 -0.11 2.72 -25.47
#